data_e202fd0632bf98515f2f40aa3baad4ee
#
_entry.id   e202fd0632bf98515f2f40aa3baad4ee
#
_cell.length_a   1.000
_cell.length_b   1.000
_cell.length_c   1.000
_cell.angle_alpha   90.00
_cell.angle_beta   90.00
_cell.angle_gamma   90.00
#
_symmetry.space_group_name_H-M   'P 1'
#
loop_
_entity.id
_entity.type
_entity.pdbx_description
1 polymer ?
#
loop_
_entity_poly.entity_id
_entity_poly.type
_entity_poly.pdbx_seq_one_letter_code
_entity_poly.pdbx_strand_id
1 'polypeptide(L)'
;MPKKEEVAVLDFGSERITVVIGTRDVNNTFRVMGSGEAEYAGFMDGEFLEIQELKLAMGMAISNAEGNSKTEIKELFIGVPTEFLFCVCKNVGQNYPKARTIKQRDIDELFFRASDFSKYNTHSVINQSAVYYVLDDGQAVTNPIGQVTSKLNACLSYILVEKGFIDLINGFVRDLGLSRVTYISSDLAQMQYLFDEDERERYVIMVDVGYITTSVCLIKGSGMLSMSSFSMGGGHITADLSECLKISFSEAEALKRKIVLSIEPKLKDVYEVMVDGNVVPINAKNANDIVRARIDIIGAGISKSLSVCKYEYPDYIPISLTGGGLNYLKGAKDYLGKVMGKAVEPVNISDPNIDKPHLSSVLGLLDAALRQKEQIKSGFGSRIIKAIKGIFG
;
A
#
# COMPACT_ATOMS: atom_id res chain seq x y z
N MET A 1 34.49 9.32 -0.13
CA MET A 1 33.43 8.46 0.41
C MET A 1 32.80 7.71 -0.76
N PRO A 2 32.50 6.42 -0.65
CA PRO A 2 31.77 5.74 -1.72
C PRO A 2 30.44 6.48 -1.95
N LYS A 3 30.08 6.70 -3.24
CA LYS A 3 28.82 7.35 -3.60
C LYS A 3 27.69 6.50 -3.01
N LYS A 4 26.85 7.07 -2.15
CA LYS A 4 25.66 6.39 -1.63
C LYS A 4 24.80 6.01 -2.83
N GLU A 5 24.28 4.79 -2.85
CA GLU A 5 23.41 4.34 -3.93
C GLU A 5 22.06 5.03 -3.83
N GLU A 6 21.67 5.68 -4.91
CA GLU A 6 20.39 6.32 -5.05
C GLU A 6 19.39 5.33 -5.67
N VAL A 7 18.17 5.31 -5.16
CA VAL A 7 17.07 4.48 -5.63
C VAL A 7 15.91 5.38 -5.98
N ALA A 8 15.27 5.11 -7.12
CA ALA A 8 14.06 5.79 -7.54
C ALA A 8 12.86 4.84 -7.44
N VAL A 9 11.77 5.34 -6.88
CA VAL A 9 10.50 4.63 -6.78
C VAL A 9 9.38 5.46 -7.40
N LEU A 10 8.40 4.78 -7.99
CA LEU A 10 7.18 5.38 -8.52
C LEU A 10 5.98 4.71 -7.87
N ASP A 11 5.09 5.51 -7.33
CA ASP A 11 3.83 5.08 -6.74
C ASP A 11 2.65 5.63 -7.53
N PHE A 12 1.69 4.74 -7.84
CA PHE A 12 0.43 5.12 -8.49
C PHE A 12 -0.61 5.40 -7.41
N GLY A 13 -0.75 6.67 -7.02
CA GLY A 13 -1.97 7.08 -6.31
C GLY A 13 -3.13 7.20 -7.28
N SER A 14 -4.37 7.10 -6.80
CA SER A 14 -5.56 7.14 -7.66
C SER A 14 -5.91 8.54 -8.22
N GLU A 15 -5.16 9.58 -7.87
CA GLU A 15 -5.30 10.95 -8.40
C GLU A 15 -4.00 11.46 -9.02
N ARG A 16 -2.87 10.97 -8.51
CA ARG A 16 -1.54 11.44 -8.92
C ARG A 16 -0.50 10.34 -8.88
N ILE A 17 0.49 10.46 -9.71
CA ILE A 17 1.71 9.66 -9.66
C ILE A 17 2.74 10.41 -8.84
N THR A 18 3.40 9.72 -7.93
CA THR A 18 4.50 10.27 -7.13
C THR A 18 5.77 9.49 -7.40
N VAL A 19 6.85 10.19 -7.73
CA VAL A 19 8.20 9.63 -7.87
C VAL A 19 9.07 10.19 -6.77
N VAL A 20 9.80 9.31 -6.07
CA VAL A 20 10.73 9.69 -5.02
C VAL A 20 12.10 9.08 -5.30
N ILE A 21 13.14 9.90 -5.21
CA ILE A 21 14.54 9.48 -5.26
C ILE A 21 15.11 9.59 -3.84
N GLY A 22 15.70 8.51 -3.35
CA GLY A 22 16.26 8.48 -2.01
C GLY A 22 17.49 7.60 -1.89
N THR A 23 18.14 7.69 -0.76
CA THR A 23 19.33 6.92 -0.41
C THR A 23 19.27 6.46 1.03
N ARG A 24 19.93 5.33 1.35
CA ARG A 24 20.04 4.87 2.73
C ARG A 24 20.86 5.87 3.55
N ASP A 25 20.40 6.16 4.75
CA ASP A 25 21.10 6.98 5.72
C ASP A 25 21.55 6.13 6.94
N VAL A 26 22.02 6.77 8.00
CA VAL A 26 22.43 6.10 9.23
C VAL A 26 21.25 5.44 9.95
N ASN A 27 21.54 4.42 10.76
CA ASN A 27 20.52 3.73 11.59
C ASN A 27 19.34 3.12 10.80
N ASN A 28 19.61 2.59 9.60
CA ASN A 28 18.59 2.02 8.70
C ASN A 28 17.48 3.00 8.27
N THR A 29 17.65 4.30 8.50
CA THR A 29 16.76 5.32 7.95
C THR A 29 17.10 5.59 6.48
N PHE A 30 16.34 6.45 5.84
CA PHE A 30 16.61 6.91 4.47
C PHE A 30 16.47 8.43 4.39
N ARG A 31 17.06 8.98 3.34
CA ARG A 31 16.92 10.40 3.00
C ARG A 31 16.29 10.52 1.62
N VAL A 32 15.24 11.33 1.52
CA VAL A 32 14.66 11.75 0.24
C VAL A 32 15.59 12.82 -0.36
N MET A 33 16.03 12.57 -1.60
CA MET A 33 16.91 13.44 -2.37
C MET A 33 16.14 14.38 -3.30
N GLY A 34 14.99 13.93 -3.79
CA GLY A 34 14.08 14.67 -4.62
C GLY A 34 12.80 13.91 -4.84
N SER A 35 11.74 14.63 -5.18
CA SER A 35 10.44 14.07 -5.51
C SER A 35 9.83 14.82 -6.69
N GLY A 36 8.94 14.14 -7.41
CA GLY A 36 8.14 14.71 -8.48
C GLY A 36 6.74 14.13 -8.44
N GLU A 37 5.76 14.95 -8.74
CA GLU A 37 4.35 14.57 -8.78
C GLU A 37 3.73 15.03 -10.09
N ALA A 38 2.73 14.28 -10.56
CA ALA A 38 1.88 14.67 -11.68
C ALA A 38 0.49 14.09 -11.50
N GLU A 39 -0.52 14.89 -11.76
CA GLU A 39 -1.92 14.49 -11.74
C GLU A 39 -2.29 13.75 -13.02
N TYR A 40 -3.25 12.84 -12.95
CA TYR A 40 -3.83 12.09 -14.06
C TYR A 40 -5.23 11.62 -13.69
N ALA A 41 -5.99 11.08 -14.65
CA ALA A 41 -7.36 10.64 -14.43
C ALA A 41 -7.49 9.49 -13.41
N GLY A 42 -6.38 8.79 -13.10
CA GLY A 42 -6.37 7.72 -12.11
C GLY A 42 -6.74 6.35 -12.69
N PHE A 43 -7.15 5.47 -11.78
CA PHE A 43 -7.61 4.12 -12.11
C PHE A 43 -8.82 3.77 -11.23
N MET A 44 -9.64 2.86 -11.73
CA MET A 44 -10.84 2.37 -11.06
C MET A 44 -11.13 0.94 -11.53
N ASP A 45 -11.55 0.07 -10.61
CA ASP A 45 -11.93 -1.33 -10.88
C ASP A 45 -10.85 -2.12 -11.65
N GLY A 46 -9.56 -1.87 -11.37
CA GLY A 46 -8.43 -2.55 -12.01
C GLY A 46 -8.07 -2.05 -13.41
N GLU A 47 -8.58 -0.89 -13.83
CA GLU A 47 -8.29 -0.30 -15.14
C GLU A 47 -7.86 1.16 -15.01
N PHE A 48 -6.88 1.59 -15.82
CA PHE A 48 -6.54 3.00 -15.95
C PHE A 48 -7.58 3.71 -16.79
N LEU A 49 -8.08 4.86 -16.30
CA LEU A 49 -9.16 5.60 -16.96
C LEU A 49 -8.70 6.25 -18.27
N GLU A 50 -7.49 6.84 -18.30
CA GLU A 50 -6.93 7.52 -19.46
C GLU A 50 -5.45 7.16 -19.67
N ILE A 51 -5.19 6.21 -20.59
CA ILE A 51 -3.84 5.64 -20.80
C ILE A 51 -2.83 6.69 -21.29
N GLN A 52 -3.26 7.67 -22.11
CA GLN A 52 -2.37 8.71 -22.62
C GLN A 52 -1.97 9.69 -21.53
N GLU A 53 -2.90 10.06 -20.66
CA GLU A 53 -2.59 10.89 -19.49
C GLU A 53 -1.67 10.17 -18.51
N LEU A 54 -1.88 8.87 -18.27
CA LEU A 54 -1.00 8.04 -17.47
C LEU A 54 0.45 8.12 -17.94
N LYS A 55 0.69 7.93 -19.25
CA LYS A 55 2.04 8.01 -19.83
C LYS A 55 2.69 9.38 -19.64
N LEU A 56 1.92 10.45 -19.91
CA LEU A 56 2.39 11.82 -19.73
C LEU A 56 2.72 12.12 -18.28
N ALA A 57 1.83 11.74 -17.36
CA ALA A 57 2.02 11.95 -15.92
C ALA A 57 3.25 11.19 -15.39
N MET A 58 3.48 9.94 -15.84
CA MET A 58 4.70 9.21 -15.48
C MET A 58 5.96 9.97 -15.92
N GLY A 59 6.00 10.45 -17.17
CA GLY A 59 7.12 11.23 -17.69
C GLY A 59 7.34 12.54 -16.93
N MET A 60 6.27 13.26 -16.62
CA MET A 60 6.33 14.51 -15.85
C MET A 60 6.83 14.28 -14.41
N ALA A 61 6.29 13.28 -13.71
CA ALA A 61 6.70 12.97 -12.34
C ALA A 61 8.17 12.55 -12.27
N ILE A 62 8.64 11.74 -13.23
CA ILE A 62 10.05 11.35 -13.36
C ILE A 62 10.93 12.59 -13.58
N SER A 63 10.61 13.41 -14.58
CA SER A 63 11.38 14.62 -14.92
C SER A 63 11.43 15.61 -13.75
N ASN A 64 10.33 15.80 -13.03
CA ASN A 64 10.28 16.64 -11.84
C ASN A 64 11.19 16.11 -10.72
N ALA A 65 11.16 14.79 -10.47
CA ALA A 65 12.01 14.16 -9.45
C ALA A 65 13.50 14.28 -9.81
N GLU A 66 13.87 14.06 -11.08
CA GLU A 66 15.25 14.23 -11.58
C GLU A 66 15.73 15.68 -11.45
N GLY A 67 14.88 16.64 -11.82
CA GLY A 67 15.19 18.07 -11.69
C GLY A 67 15.44 18.48 -10.25
N ASN A 68 14.62 17.98 -9.31
CA ASN A 68 14.73 18.30 -7.88
C ASN A 68 15.93 17.61 -7.21
N SER A 69 16.26 16.38 -7.60
CA SER A 69 17.39 15.61 -7.03
C SER A 69 18.71 15.86 -7.76
N LYS A 70 18.69 16.37 -8.99
CA LYS A 70 19.83 16.44 -9.93
C LYS A 70 20.42 15.07 -10.23
N THR A 71 19.60 14.03 -10.23
CA THR A 71 19.97 12.63 -10.46
C THR A 71 19.16 12.09 -11.63
N GLU A 72 19.82 11.52 -12.63
CA GLU A 72 19.19 10.81 -13.74
C GLU A 72 18.70 9.43 -13.28
N ILE A 73 17.42 9.11 -13.52
CA ILE A 73 16.83 7.81 -13.19
C ILE A 73 17.12 6.82 -14.33
N LYS A 74 17.81 5.73 -14.01
CA LYS A 74 18.08 4.62 -14.97
C LYS A 74 17.31 3.36 -14.62
N GLU A 75 17.07 3.14 -13.33
CA GLU A 75 16.31 2.02 -12.78
C GLU A 75 15.18 2.55 -11.93
N LEU A 76 14.00 1.96 -12.06
CA LEU A 76 12.80 2.40 -11.36
C LEU A 76 12.15 1.21 -10.65
N PHE A 77 11.85 1.39 -9.36
CA PHE A 77 10.97 0.49 -8.63
C PHE A 77 9.54 1.03 -8.73
N ILE A 78 8.62 0.19 -9.15
CA ILE A 78 7.23 0.59 -9.39
C ILE A 78 6.33 -0.10 -8.37
N GLY A 79 5.62 0.72 -7.59
CA GLY A 79 4.55 0.29 -6.73
C GLY A 79 3.32 -0.10 -7.54
N VAL A 80 2.83 -1.32 -7.35
CA VAL A 80 1.62 -1.79 -8.00
C VAL A 80 0.46 -1.65 -7.01
N PRO A 81 -0.61 -0.90 -7.37
CA PRO A 81 -1.80 -0.76 -6.53
C PRO A 81 -2.56 -2.08 -6.37
N THR A 82 -3.28 -2.23 -5.26
CA THR A 82 -4.04 -3.44 -4.94
C THR A 82 -5.09 -3.80 -5.98
N GLU A 83 -5.66 -2.82 -6.71
CA GLU A 83 -6.62 -3.05 -7.79
C GLU A 83 -6.10 -3.97 -8.90
N PHE A 84 -4.78 -3.97 -9.13
CA PHE A 84 -4.12 -4.78 -10.15
C PHE A 84 -3.51 -6.06 -9.59
N LEU A 85 -3.75 -6.35 -8.30
CA LEU A 85 -3.10 -7.42 -7.56
C LEU A 85 -4.10 -8.39 -6.94
N PHE A 86 -3.63 -9.59 -6.66
CA PHE A 86 -4.27 -10.48 -5.72
C PHE A 86 -3.25 -11.32 -4.95
N CYS A 87 -3.67 -11.75 -3.76
CA CYS A 87 -2.85 -12.55 -2.86
C CYS A 87 -3.23 -14.02 -2.90
N VAL A 88 -2.24 -14.89 -2.93
CA VAL A 88 -2.40 -16.35 -2.82
C VAL A 88 -1.54 -16.84 -1.67
N CYS A 89 -2.17 -17.43 -0.65
CA CYS A 89 -1.44 -18.14 0.38
C CYS A 89 -1.38 -19.64 0.09
N LYS A 90 -0.21 -20.24 0.30
CA LYS A 90 0.03 -21.68 0.14
C LYS A 90 0.59 -22.25 1.42
N ASN A 91 -0.03 -23.34 1.89
CA ASN A 91 0.50 -24.11 2.98
C ASN A 91 1.42 -25.21 2.42
N VAL A 92 2.63 -25.27 2.92
CA VAL A 92 3.65 -26.23 2.53
C VAL A 92 4.39 -26.75 3.76
N GLY A 93 4.84 -27.98 3.74
CA GLY A 93 5.54 -28.56 4.87
C GLY A 93 6.65 -29.52 4.47
N GLN A 94 7.56 -29.74 5.41
CA GLN A 94 8.66 -30.69 5.30
C GLN A 94 8.86 -31.42 6.61
N ASN A 95 8.98 -32.75 6.54
CA ASN A 95 9.34 -33.59 7.68
C ASN A 95 10.81 -34.00 7.55
N TYR A 96 11.49 -34.06 8.66
CA TYR A 96 12.87 -34.51 8.76
C TYR A 96 12.95 -35.83 9.53
N PRO A 97 13.81 -36.78 9.16
CA PRO A 97 13.93 -38.08 9.85
C PRO A 97 14.35 -37.94 11.33
N LYS A 98 15.04 -36.85 11.67
CA LYS A 98 15.42 -36.48 13.05
C LYS A 98 15.32 -34.97 13.20
N ALA A 99 15.04 -34.51 14.42
CA ALA A 99 15.07 -33.10 14.75
C ALA A 99 16.44 -32.49 14.40
N ARG A 100 16.42 -31.33 13.76
CA ARG A 100 17.62 -30.63 13.32
C ARG A 100 17.42 -29.13 13.31
N THR A 101 18.52 -28.40 13.36
CA THR A 101 18.49 -26.93 13.27
C THR A 101 18.07 -26.48 11.86
N ILE A 102 17.05 -25.61 11.79
CA ILE A 102 16.58 -25.01 10.55
C ILE A 102 17.55 -23.96 10.05
N LYS A 103 17.82 -23.99 8.75
CA LYS A 103 18.72 -23.08 8.04
C LYS A 103 17.97 -22.38 6.90
N GLN A 104 18.55 -21.32 6.35
CA GLN A 104 17.98 -20.58 5.22
C GLN A 104 17.60 -21.48 4.03
N ARG A 105 18.44 -22.47 3.71
CA ARG A 105 18.16 -23.44 2.62
C ARG A 105 16.85 -24.22 2.80
N ASP A 106 16.42 -24.43 4.05
CA ASP A 106 15.18 -25.16 4.34
C ASP A 106 13.96 -24.26 4.05
N ILE A 107 14.10 -22.97 4.31
CA ILE A 107 13.14 -21.94 3.93
C ILE A 107 13.05 -21.83 2.39
N ASP A 108 14.20 -21.71 1.72
CA ASP A 108 14.28 -21.63 0.25
C ASP A 108 13.61 -22.85 -0.41
N GLU A 109 13.78 -24.04 0.16
CA GLU A 109 13.14 -25.28 -0.32
C GLU A 109 11.60 -25.23 -0.17
N LEU A 110 11.07 -24.67 0.93
CA LEU A 110 9.62 -24.51 1.09
C LEU A 110 9.05 -23.54 0.03
N PHE A 111 9.71 -22.42 -0.22
CA PHE A 111 9.30 -21.50 -1.29
C PHE A 111 9.37 -22.15 -2.66
N PHE A 112 10.41 -22.92 -2.95
CA PHE A 112 10.55 -23.65 -4.21
C PHE A 112 9.41 -24.65 -4.42
N ARG A 113 9.08 -25.46 -3.41
CA ARG A 113 7.95 -26.41 -3.47
C ARG A 113 6.60 -25.74 -3.68
N ALA A 114 6.43 -24.54 -3.17
CA ALA A 114 5.21 -23.74 -3.32
C ALA A 114 5.15 -22.93 -4.62
N SER A 115 6.18 -22.98 -5.49
CA SER A 115 6.33 -22.10 -6.65
C SER A 115 5.53 -22.47 -7.89
N ASP A 116 4.64 -23.47 -7.83
CA ASP A 116 3.77 -23.81 -8.96
C ASP A 116 2.59 -22.81 -9.06
N PHE A 117 2.62 -21.99 -10.10
CA PHE A 117 1.59 -21.01 -10.47
C PHE A 117 0.99 -21.24 -11.84
N SER A 118 1.07 -22.47 -12.38
CA SER A 118 0.59 -22.85 -13.72
C SER A 118 -0.88 -22.48 -13.97
N LYS A 119 -1.73 -22.53 -12.91
CA LYS A 119 -3.14 -22.10 -12.98
C LYS A 119 -3.35 -20.58 -13.09
N TYR A 120 -2.30 -19.79 -12.89
CA TYR A 120 -2.32 -18.32 -12.97
C TYR A 120 -1.48 -17.84 -14.16
N ASN A 121 -1.64 -18.47 -15.33
CA ASN A 121 -0.81 -18.23 -16.52
C ASN A 121 -0.89 -16.81 -17.09
N THR A 122 -1.94 -16.04 -16.75
CA THR A 122 -2.12 -14.63 -17.12
C THR A 122 -1.50 -13.66 -16.11
N HIS A 123 -0.91 -14.18 -15.04
CA HIS A 123 -0.35 -13.38 -13.97
C HIS A 123 1.14 -13.67 -13.75
N SER A 124 1.81 -12.78 -13.08
CA SER A 124 3.22 -12.89 -12.66
C SER A 124 3.33 -12.66 -11.16
N VAL A 125 4.16 -13.46 -10.48
CA VAL A 125 4.47 -13.24 -9.06
C VAL A 125 5.46 -12.09 -8.94
N ILE A 126 5.10 -11.04 -8.20
CA ILE A 126 5.97 -9.88 -7.94
C ILE A 126 6.53 -9.86 -6.52
N ASN A 127 5.82 -10.45 -5.55
CA ASN A 127 6.30 -10.59 -4.18
C ASN A 127 6.02 -11.98 -3.64
N GLN A 128 6.92 -12.45 -2.77
CA GLN A 128 6.75 -13.66 -1.97
C GLN A 128 7.27 -13.42 -0.57
N SER A 129 6.55 -13.90 0.44
CA SER A 129 6.91 -13.70 1.85
C SER A 129 6.30 -14.80 2.71
N ALA A 130 6.87 -15.01 3.90
CA ALA A 130 6.28 -15.93 4.86
C ALA A 130 5.30 -15.19 5.77
N VAL A 131 4.15 -15.80 6.02
CA VAL A 131 3.19 -15.33 7.01
C VAL A 131 3.59 -15.85 8.39
N TYR A 132 3.77 -17.17 8.51
CA TYR A 132 4.26 -17.85 9.71
C TYR A 132 4.79 -19.24 9.37
N TYR A 133 5.55 -19.81 10.28
CA TYR A 133 5.98 -21.18 10.28
C TYR A 133 5.41 -21.91 11.50
N VAL A 134 5.21 -23.24 11.41
CA VAL A 134 4.75 -24.08 12.50
C VAL A 134 5.73 -25.22 12.67
N LEU A 135 6.25 -25.36 13.88
CA LEU A 135 7.20 -26.40 14.28
C LEU A 135 6.48 -27.70 14.69
N ASP A 136 7.22 -28.74 15.05
CA ASP A 136 6.65 -30.06 15.45
C ASP A 136 5.92 -30.02 16.79
N ASP A 137 6.24 -29.08 17.68
CA ASP A 137 5.52 -28.82 18.94
C ASP A 137 4.23 -28.00 18.76
N GLY A 138 3.91 -27.57 17.52
CA GLY A 138 2.77 -26.73 17.21
C GLY A 138 3.00 -25.23 17.39
N GLN A 139 4.20 -24.81 17.84
CA GLN A 139 4.52 -23.39 17.98
C GLN A 139 4.55 -22.70 16.61
N ALA A 140 3.80 -21.60 16.52
CA ALA A 140 3.86 -20.70 15.36
C ALA A 140 4.91 -19.62 15.58
N VAL A 141 5.83 -19.46 14.62
CA VAL A 141 6.92 -18.47 14.66
C VAL A 141 7.00 -17.73 13.32
N THR A 142 7.46 -16.49 13.35
CA THR A 142 7.70 -15.70 12.13
C THR A 142 9.08 -15.97 11.52
N ASN A 143 10.06 -16.36 12.36
CA ASN A 143 11.39 -16.76 11.92
C ASN A 143 11.81 -18.10 12.55
N PRO A 144 11.87 -19.20 11.77
CA PRO A 144 12.25 -20.51 12.28
C PRO A 144 13.77 -20.78 12.22
N ILE A 145 14.59 -19.88 11.64
CA ILE A 145 16.04 -20.09 11.50
C ILE A 145 16.68 -20.21 12.87
N GLY A 146 17.48 -21.25 13.06
CA GLY A 146 18.13 -21.56 14.34
C GLY A 146 17.29 -22.43 15.27
N GLN A 147 15.98 -22.56 15.07
CA GLN A 147 15.11 -23.47 15.83
C GLN A 147 15.42 -24.93 15.49
N VAL A 148 15.22 -25.83 16.45
CA VAL A 148 15.41 -27.27 16.28
C VAL A 148 14.05 -27.94 16.18
N THR A 149 13.78 -28.60 15.06
CA THR A 149 12.49 -29.26 14.81
C THR A 149 12.65 -30.48 13.90
N SER A 150 11.74 -31.44 14.02
CA SER A 150 11.60 -32.57 13.09
C SER A 150 10.54 -32.32 12.01
N LYS A 151 9.75 -31.23 12.14
CA LYS A 151 8.71 -30.86 11.18
C LYS A 151 8.64 -29.35 11.03
N LEU A 152 8.67 -28.86 9.81
CA LEU A 152 8.53 -27.45 9.49
C LEU A 152 7.39 -27.26 8.49
N ASN A 153 6.29 -26.65 8.92
CA ASN A 153 5.23 -26.18 8.03
C ASN A 153 5.32 -24.67 7.86
N ALA A 154 4.85 -24.16 6.74
CA ALA A 154 4.81 -22.73 6.47
C ALA A 154 3.50 -22.34 5.78
N CYS A 155 2.98 -21.18 6.15
CA CYS A 155 2.02 -20.42 5.35
C CYS A 155 2.81 -19.35 4.56
N LEU A 156 2.86 -19.50 3.24
CA LEU A 156 3.60 -18.62 2.35
C LEU A 156 2.63 -17.77 1.53
N SER A 157 2.86 -16.48 1.51
CA SER A 157 2.07 -15.47 0.79
C SER A 157 2.77 -15.10 -0.51
N TYR A 158 2.02 -15.08 -1.60
CA TYR A 158 2.47 -14.64 -2.93
C TYR A 158 1.53 -13.58 -3.46
N ILE A 159 2.08 -12.48 -3.95
CA ILE A 159 1.32 -11.41 -4.58
C ILE A 159 1.56 -11.48 -6.08
N LEU A 160 0.47 -11.55 -6.83
CA LEU A 160 0.45 -11.70 -8.27
C LEU A 160 -0.16 -10.46 -8.91
N VAL A 161 0.41 -10.08 -10.05
CA VAL A 161 -0.05 -8.98 -10.90
C VAL A 161 -0.44 -9.51 -12.27
N GLU A 162 -1.43 -8.92 -12.92
CA GLU A 162 -1.79 -9.22 -14.29
C GLU A 162 -0.65 -8.87 -15.26
N LYS A 163 -0.36 -9.76 -16.20
CA LYS A 163 0.68 -9.51 -17.23
C LYS A 163 0.37 -8.28 -18.07
N GLY A 164 -0.91 -8.00 -18.35
CA GLY A 164 -1.34 -6.81 -19.07
C GLY A 164 -0.88 -5.50 -18.43
N PHE A 165 -0.93 -5.41 -17.09
CA PHE A 165 -0.37 -4.27 -16.36
C PHE A 165 1.14 -4.14 -16.60
N ILE A 166 1.88 -5.25 -16.44
CA ILE A 166 3.33 -5.26 -16.66
C ILE A 166 3.67 -4.85 -18.08
N ASP A 167 2.98 -5.38 -19.09
CA ASP A 167 3.25 -5.12 -20.51
C ASP A 167 2.98 -3.66 -20.86
N LEU A 168 1.88 -3.07 -20.34
CA LEU A 168 1.56 -1.66 -20.51
C LEU A 168 2.66 -0.76 -19.93
N ILE A 169 3.00 -0.98 -18.68
CA ILE A 169 3.99 -0.14 -17.98
C ILE A 169 5.39 -0.32 -18.57
N ASN A 170 5.79 -1.55 -18.92
CA ASN A 170 7.06 -1.79 -19.62
C ASN A 170 7.13 -1.08 -20.98
N GLY A 171 6.00 -0.93 -21.66
CA GLY A 171 5.91 -0.11 -22.89
C GLY A 171 6.29 1.34 -22.60
N PHE A 172 5.70 1.96 -21.60
CA PHE A 172 5.98 3.35 -21.23
C PHE A 172 7.42 3.55 -20.74
N VAL A 173 7.91 2.63 -19.91
CA VAL A 173 9.28 2.66 -19.40
C VAL A 173 10.32 2.66 -20.51
N ARG A 174 10.12 1.83 -21.54
CA ARG A 174 10.98 1.82 -22.75
C ARG A 174 10.94 3.15 -23.49
N ASP A 175 9.75 3.71 -23.68
CA ASP A 175 9.57 5.00 -24.35
C ASP A 175 10.21 6.16 -23.58
N LEU A 176 10.28 6.05 -22.24
CA LEU A 176 10.94 7.01 -21.36
C LEU A 176 12.46 6.79 -21.23
N GLY A 177 13.02 5.77 -21.90
CA GLY A 177 14.48 5.51 -21.93
C GLY A 177 15.02 4.86 -20.66
N LEU A 178 14.16 4.31 -19.78
CA LEU A 178 14.60 3.62 -18.56
C LEU A 178 15.11 2.21 -18.89
N SER A 179 16.19 1.80 -18.23
CA SER A 179 16.87 0.54 -18.54
C SER A 179 16.36 -0.67 -17.76
N ARG A 180 15.78 -0.45 -16.59
CA ARG A 180 15.30 -1.52 -15.71
C ARG A 180 14.11 -1.08 -14.87
N VAL A 181 13.18 -2.03 -14.68
CA VAL A 181 12.03 -1.89 -13.77
C VAL A 181 11.96 -3.07 -12.83
N THR A 182 11.53 -2.80 -11.60
CA THR A 182 11.20 -3.82 -10.60
C THR A 182 9.83 -3.48 -10.02
N TYR A 183 8.90 -4.44 -10.03
CA TYR A 183 7.56 -4.27 -9.51
C TYR A 183 7.50 -4.74 -8.06
N ILE A 184 6.82 -3.96 -7.19
CA ILE A 184 6.59 -4.25 -5.78
C ILE A 184 5.14 -3.92 -5.47
N SER A 185 4.44 -4.71 -4.66
CA SER A 185 3.12 -4.33 -4.14
C SER A 185 3.24 -3.11 -3.24
N SER A 186 2.50 -2.05 -3.55
CA SER A 186 2.48 -0.82 -2.75
C SER A 186 2.04 -1.10 -1.32
N ASP A 187 0.94 -1.84 -1.12
CA ASP A 187 0.44 -2.15 0.22
C ASP A 187 1.38 -3.05 1.03
N LEU A 188 2.08 -4.02 0.38
CA LEU A 188 3.08 -4.83 1.09
C LEU A 188 4.26 -3.98 1.56
N ALA A 189 4.75 -3.10 0.71
CA ALA A 189 5.84 -2.19 1.05
C ALA A 189 5.43 -1.20 2.15
N GLN A 190 4.23 -0.62 2.03
CA GLN A 190 3.64 0.28 3.03
C GLN A 190 3.49 -0.42 4.39
N MET A 191 2.98 -1.66 4.40
CA MET A 191 2.85 -2.47 5.61
C MET A 191 4.18 -2.69 6.31
N GLN A 192 5.22 -3.08 5.56
CA GLN A 192 6.56 -3.32 6.12
C GLN A 192 7.24 -2.06 6.66
N TYR A 193 6.82 -0.90 6.17
CA TYR A 193 7.29 0.40 6.63
C TYR A 193 6.54 0.91 7.86
N LEU A 194 5.21 0.70 7.90
CA LEU A 194 4.35 1.25 8.95
C LEU A 194 4.31 0.41 10.23
N PHE A 195 4.55 -0.91 10.14
CA PHE A 195 4.47 -1.83 11.27
C PHE A 195 5.81 -2.56 11.44
N ASP A 196 6.32 -2.56 12.65
CA ASP A 196 7.53 -3.30 12.97
C ASP A 196 7.29 -4.84 13.03
N GLU A 197 8.35 -5.62 13.25
CA GLU A 197 8.25 -7.09 13.27
C GLU A 197 7.40 -7.58 14.45
N ASP A 198 7.49 -6.95 15.62
CA ASP A 198 6.76 -7.33 16.82
C ASP A 198 5.25 -7.05 16.65
N GLU A 199 4.90 -5.92 16.04
CA GLU A 199 3.50 -5.61 15.70
C GLU A 199 2.92 -6.64 14.73
N ARG A 200 3.71 -7.07 13.73
CA ARG A 200 3.31 -8.03 12.70
C ARG A 200 3.35 -9.50 13.16
N GLU A 201 3.93 -9.81 14.32
CA GLU A 201 3.77 -11.15 14.94
C GLU A 201 2.29 -11.44 15.24
N ARG A 202 1.52 -10.40 15.52
CA ARG A 202 0.06 -10.45 15.63
C ARG A 202 -0.60 -10.20 14.28
N TYR A 203 -1.92 -10.31 14.24
CA TYR A 203 -2.67 -9.88 13.08
C TYR A 203 -2.74 -8.34 13.03
N VAL A 204 -2.60 -7.77 11.84
CA VAL A 204 -2.82 -6.36 11.57
C VAL A 204 -3.86 -6.23 10.46
N ILE A 205 -4.86 -5.39 10.67
CA ILE A 205 -5.83 -4.98 9.64
C ILE A 205 -5.42 -3.59 9.19
N MET A 206 -4.78 -3.48 8.03
CA MET A 206 -4.43 -2.20 7.44
C MET A 206 -5.52 -1.80 6.43
N VAL A 207 -6.02 -0.59 6.58
CA VAL A 207 -6.97 0.03 5.65
C VAL A 207 -6.38 1.34 5.16
N ASP A 208 -6.09 1.41 3.87
CA ASP A 208 -5.65 2.63 3.21
C ASP A 208 -6.85 3.26 2.47
N VAL A 209 -7.31 4.40 2.95
CA VAL A 209 -8.36 5.16 2.27
C VAL A 209 -7.68 6.25 1.43
N GLY A 210 -7.56 5.98 0.14
CA GLY A 210 -7.01 6.89 -0.84
C GLY A 210 -8.01 7.93 -1.35
N TYR A 211 -7.74 8.49 -2.53
CA TYR A 211 -8.60 9.49 -3.15
C TYR A 211 -9.82 8.87 -3.85
N ILE A 212 -9.60 7.92 -4.79
CA ILE A 212 -10.68 7.19 -5.46
C ILE A 212 -10.88 5.81 -4.85
N THR A 213 -9.81 5.16 -4.35
CA THR A 213 -9.81 3.75 -3.96
C THR A 213 -9.56 3.57 -2.47
N THR A 214 -10.03 2.45 -1.93
CA THR A 214 -9.71 1.98 -0.58
C THR A 214 -9.19 0.57 -0.67
N SER A 215 -8.01 0.30 -0.08
CA SER A 215 -7.48 -1.04 0.09
C SER A 215 -7.66 -1.56 1.52
N VAL A 216 -7.89 -2.87 1.65
CA VAL A 216 -8.09 -3.57 2.93
C VAL A 216 -7.19 -4.80 2.93
N CYS A 217 -6.24 -4.84 3.84
CA CYS A 217 -5.24 -5.90 3.95
C CYS A 217 -5.27 -6.55 5.33
N LEU A 218 -5.30 -7.88 5.37
CA LEU A 218 -5.04 -8.67 6.58
C LEU A 218 -3.61 -9.21 6.51
N ILE A 219 -2.83 -8.90 7.54
CA ILE A 219 -1.39 -9.07 7.57
C ILE A 219 -1.00 -9.92 8.78
N LYS A 220 0.03 -10.75 8.62
CA LYS A 220 0.75 -11.41 9.71
C LYS A 220 2.18 -11.74 9.28
N GLY A 221 3.15 -11.59 10.18
CA GLY A 221 4.56 -11.80 9.87
C GLY A 221 5.06 -10.87 8.75
N SER A 222 5.69 -11.43 7.74
CA SER A 222 6.18 -10.66 6.59
C SER A 222 5.25 -10.73 5.38
N GLY A 223 4.05 -11.34 5.50
CA GLY A 223 3.16 -11.61 4.38
C GLY A 223 1.74 -11.09 4.56
N MET A 224 1.03 -11.00 3.47
CA MET A 224 -0.40 -10.71 3.43
C MET A 224 -1.20 -12.01 3.40
N LEU A 225 -2.19 -12.14 4.27
CA LEU A 225 -3.16 -13.24 4.27
C LEU A 225 -4.31 -12.95 3.30
N SER A 226 -4.73 -11.70 3.24
CA SER A 226 -5.79 -11.24 2.33
C SER A 226 -5.49 -9.80 1.93
N MET A 227 -5.84 -9.46 0.69
CA MET A 227 -5.88 -8.11 0.17
C MET A 227 -7.08 -7.95 -0.73
N SER A 228 -7.72 -6.82 -0.67
CA SER A 228 -8.85 -6.43 -1.51
C SER A 228 -8.91 -4.92 -1.62
N SER A 229 -9.53 -4.43 -2.68
CA SER A 229 -9.78 -3.01 -2.90
C SER A 229 -11.19 -2.79 -3.42
N PHE A 230 -11.65 -1.56 -3.33
CA PHE A 230 -12.88 -1.10 -3.95
C PHE A 230 -12.76 0.39 -4.29
N SER A 231 -13.47 0.78 -5.34
CA SER A 231 -13.38 2.13 -5.93
C SER A 231 -14.22 3.13 -5.15
N MET A 232 -13.76 3.50 -3.95
CA MET A 232 -14.35 4.50 -3.09
C MET A 232 -13.32 5.10 -2.14
N GLY A 233 -13.23 6.42 -2.06
CA GLY A 233 -12.25 7.13 -1.23
C GLY A 233 -12.64 8.57 -0.94
N GLY A 234 -11.67 9.38 -0.51
CA GLY A 234 -11.89 10.77 -0.08
C GLY A 234 -12.39 11.72 -1.18
N GLY A 235 -12.08 11.43 -2.45
CA GLY A 235 -12.59 12.20 -3.59
C GLY A 235 -14.10 12.07 -3.77
N HIS A 236 -14.68 10.91 -3.43
CA HIS A 236 -16.12 10.71 -3.46
C HIS A 236 -16.87 11.57 -2.42
N ILE A 237 -16.24 11.86 -1.27
CA ILE A 237 -16.78 12.82 -0.28
C ILE A 237 -16.84 14.22 -0.92
N THR A 238 -15.80 14.60 -1.65
CA THR A 238 -15.75 15.90 -2.35
C THR A 238 -16.80 15.97 -3.44
N ALA A 239 -16.99 14.89 -4.21
CA ALA A 239 -18.01 14.80 -5.24
C ALA A 239 -19.43 14.92 -4.66
N ASP A 240 -19.72 14.24 -3.55
CA ASP A 240 -21.03 14.34 -2.88
C ASP A 240 -21.30 15.76 -2.37
N LEU A 241 -20.31 16.41 -1.76
CA LEU A 241 -20.44 17.81 -1.32
C LEU A 241 -20.69 18.74 -2.51
N SER A 242 -19.95 18.57 -3.61
CA SER A 242 -20.12 19.34 -4.83
C SER A 242 -21.53 19.17 -5.40
N GLU A 243 -21.98 17.94 -5.56
CA GLU A 243 -23.28 17.60 -6.15
C GLU A 243 -24.45 18.05 -5.25
N CYS A 244 -24.40 17.78 -3.96
CA CYS A 244 -25.50 18.09 -3.03
C CYS A 244 -25.61 19.58 -2.73
N LEU A 245 -24.50 20.30 -2.68
CA LEU A 245 -24.46 21.73 -2.34
C LEU A 245 -24.42 22.63 -3.58
N LYS A 246 -24.28 22.07 -4.78
CA LYS A 246 -24.20 22.79 -6.06
C LYS A 246 -23.05 23.81 -6.09
N ILE A 247 -21.90 23.41 -5.60
CA ILE A 247 -20.65 24.17 -5.62
C ILE A 247 -19.61 23.44 -6.49
N SER A 248 -18.58 24.13 -6.94
CA SER A 248 -17.52 23.52 -7.73
C SER A 248 -16.76 22.47 -6.93
N PHE A 249 -16.09 21.56 -7.62
CA PHE A 249 -15.31 20.50 -6.97
C PHE A 249 -14.19 21.07 -6.08
N SER A 250 -13.52 22.14 -6.50
CA SER A 250 -12.47 22.81 -5.73
C SER A 250 -13.03 23.49 -4.46
N GLU A 251 -14.22 24.06 -4.53
CA GLU A 251 -14.91 24.65 -3.38
C GLU A 251 -15.37 23.57 -2.40
N ALA A 252 -15.88 22.44 -2.91
CA ALA A 252 -16.23 21.27 -2.10
C ALA A 252 -15.02 20.68 -1.39
N GLU A 253 -13.86 20.60 -2.05
CA GLU A 253 -12.61 20.16 -1.42
C GLU A 253 -12.15 21.13 -0.32
N ALA A 254 -12.26 22.44 -0.56
CA ALA A 254 -11.99 23.45 0.44
C ALA A 254 -12.95 23.39 1.64
N LEU A 255 -14.23 23.11 1.40
CA LEU A 255 -15.23 22.86 2.45
C LEU A 255 -14.89 21.59 3.25
N LYS A 256 -14.61 20.46 2.58
CA LYS A 256 -14.26 19.18 3.22
C LYS A 256 -13.15 19.34 4.26
N ARG A 257 -12.13 20.13 3.97
CA ARG A 257 -11.01 20.40 4.88
C ARG A 257 -11.40 21.20 6.12
N LYS A 258 -12.54 21.92 6.11
CA LYS A 258 -13.07 22.67 7.25
C LYS A 258 -14.01 21.86 8.12
N ILE A 259 -14.57 20.76 7.60
CA ILE A 259 -15.55 19.93 8.29
C ILE A 259 -14.95 19.26 9.52
N VAL A 260 -15.73 19.30 10.62
CA VAL A 260 -15.39 18.66 11.89
C VAL A 260 -16.53 17.75 12.30
N LEU A 261 -16.32 16.43 12.21
CA LEU A 261 -17.34 15.41 12.53
C LEU A 261 -17.41 15.08 14.02
N SER A 262 -16.36 15.39 14.79
CA SER A 262 -16.30 15.15 16.24
C SER A 262 -17.18 16.09 17.06
N ILE A 263 -17.71 17.13 16.45
CA ILE A 263 -18.61 18.12 17.10
C ILE A 263 -19.97 18.06 16.40
N GLU A 264 -21.04 17.87 17.16
CA GLU A 264 -22.39 17.95 16.61
C GLU A 264 -22.78 19.41 16.37
N PRO A 265 -23.03 19.83 15.12
CA PRO A 265 -23.34 21.23 14.82
C PRO A 265 -24.72 21.62 15.35
N LYS A 266 -24.85 22.86 15.84
CA LYS A 266 -26.14 23.48 16.13
C LYS A 266 -26.84 23.90 14.83
N LEU A 267 -28.15 24.12 14.88
CA LEU A 267 -28.96 24.47 13.69
C LEU A 267 -28.47 25.73 12.93
N LYS A 268 -27.80 26.65 13.62
CA LYS A 268 -27.31 27.92 13.05
C LYS A 268 -25.83 27.87 12.69
N ASP A 269 -25.13 26.79 12.99
CA ASP A 269 -23.69 26.68 12.68
C ASP A 269 -23.50 26.56 11.18
N VAL A 270 -22.52 27.30 10.65
CA VAL A 270 -22.18 27.33 9.23
C VAL A 270 -20.68 27.16 9.00
N TYR A 271 -20.34 26.59 7.89
CA TYR A 271 -18.99 26.67 7.31
C TYR A 271 -18.99 27.79 6.25
N GLU A 272 -18.02 28.67 6.30
CA GLU A 272 -17.85 29.70 5.28
C GLU A 272 -16.97 29.18 4.15
N VAL A 273 -17.46 29.26 2.93
CA VAL A 273 -16.75 28.83 1.71
C VAL A 273 -16.73 29.97 0.72
N MET A 274 -15.61 30.16 0.02
CA MET A 274 -15.52 31.08 -1.09
C MET A 274 -16.14 30.44 -2.33
N VAL A 275 -17.21 31.00 -2.84
CA VAL A 275 -17.92 30.56 -4.06
C VAL A 275 -18.00 31.77 -5.00
N ASP A 276 -17.39 31.68 -6.16
CA ASP A 276 -17.36 32.76 -7.16
C ASP A 276 -16.90 34.12 -6.57
N GLY A 277 -15.92 34.09 -5.67
CA GLY A 277 -15.36 35.27 -5.03
C GLY A 277 -16.19 35.86 -3.87
N ASN A 278 -17.30 35.23 -3.50
CA ASN A 278 -18.14 35.61 -2.38
C ASN A 278 -18.06 34.60 -1.25
N VAL A 279 -18.16 35.06 0.00
CA VAL A 279 -18.28 34.17 1.15
C VAL A 279 -19.71 33.66 1.25
N VAL A 280 -19.89 32.34 1.06
CA VAL A 280 -21.19 31.68 1.15
C VAL A 280 -21.24 30.83 2.42
N PRO A 281 -22.23 31.05 3.32
CA PRO A 281 -22.44 30.20 4.49
C PRO A 281 -23.12 28.90 4.11
N ILE A 282 -22.45 27.77 4.34
CA ILE A 282 -22.98 26.41 4.16
C ILE A 282 -23.42 25.89 5.52
N ASN A 283 -24.67 25.40 5.64
CA ASN A 283 -25.14 24.81 6.89
C ASN A 283 -24.27 23.64 7.33
N ALA A 284 -23.70 23.73 8.53
CA ALA A 284 -22.73 22.75 9.02
C ALA A 284 -23.33 21.37 9.23
N LYS A 285 -24.60 21.29 9.68
CA LYS A 285 -25.28 20.00 9.86
C LYS A 285 -25.48 19.29 8.52
N ASN A 286 -25.96 20.02 7.51
CA ASN A 286 -26.14 19.44 6.17
C ASN A 286 -24.83 18.94 5.57
N ALA A 287 -23.75 19.73 5.65
CA ALA A 287 -22.44 19.32 5.16
C ALA A 287 -21.90 18.08 5.91
N ASN A 288 -22.04 18.04 7.24
CA ASN A 288 -21.62 16.88 8.04
C ASN A 288 -22.44 15.63 7.70
N ASP A 289 -23.75 15.75 7.49
CA ASP A 289 -24.61 14.62 7.16
C ASP A 289 -24.27 14.02 5.79
N ILE A 290 -23.92 14.85 4.78
CA ILE A 290 -23.43 14.40 3.48
C ILE A 290 -22.14 13.57 3.65
N VAL A 291 -21.18 14.09 4.42
CA VAL A 291 -19.89 13.42 4.66
C VAL A 291 -20.08 12.11 5.41
N ARG A 292 -20.93 12.11 6.45
CA ARG A 292 -21.25 10.90 7.24
C ARG A 292 -21.83 9.81 6.35
N ALA A 293 -22.78 10.15 5.47
CA ALA A 293 -23.38 9.21 4.53
C ALA A 293 -22.32 8.52 3.63
N ARG A 294 -21.33 9.25 3.18
CA ARG A 294 -20.23 8.64 2.40
C ARG A 294 -19.33 7.76 3.26
N ILE A 295 -19.01 8.16 4.49
CA ILE A 295 -18.23 7.33 5.42
C ILE A 295 -18.98 6.04 5.77
N ASP A 296 -20.32 6.07 5.90
CA ASP A 296 -21.15 4.87 6.11
C ASP A 296 -20.95 3.86 4.97
N ILE A 297 -20.91 4.34 3.71
CA ILE A 297 -20.71 3.49 2.54
C ILE A 297 -19.27 2.95 2.49
N ILE A 298 -18.26 3.77 2.80
CA ILE A 298 -16.86 3.33 2.92
C ILE A 298 -16.75 2.25 4.01
N GLY A 299 -17.35 2.45 5.18
CA GLY A 299 -17.36 1.49 6.27
C GLY A 299 -18.02 0.16 5.90
N ALA A 300 -19.14 0.22 5.14
CA ALA A 300 -19.79 -0.98 4.60
C ALA A 300 -18.86 -1.72 3.60
N GLY A 301 -18.14 -1.00 2.75
CA GLY A 301 -17.14 -1.56 1.84
C GLY A 301 -16.00 -2.28 2.58
N ILE A 302 -15.45 -1.64 3.61
CA ILE A 302 -14.41 -2.24 4.47
C ILE A 302 -14.95 -3.50 5.16
N SER A 303 -16.15 -3.42 5.76
CA SER A 303 -16.81 -4.56 6.42
C SER A 303 -17.03 -5.73 5.46
N LYS A 304 -17.46 -5.44 4.23
CA LYS A 304 -17.62 -6.46 3.17
C LYS A 304 -16.26 -7.08 2.81
N SER A 305 -15.21 -6.29 2.64
CA SER A 305 -13.86 -6.78 2.36
C SER A 305 -13.34 -7.70 3.46
N LEU A 306 -13.57 -7.35 4.71
CA LEU A 306 -13.19 -8.20 5.86
C LEU A 306 -14.04 -9.47 5.94
N SER A 307 -15.33 -9.43 5.59
CA SER A 307 -16.24 -10.58 5.65
C SER A 307 -15.93 -11.67 4.62
N VAL A 308 -15.34 -11.31 3.48
CA VAL A 308 -14.92 -12.28 2.45
C VAL A 308 -13.52 -12.85 2.69
N CYS A 309 -12.81 -12.36 3.71
CA CYS A 309 -11.53 -12.90 4.12
C CYS A 309 -11.68 -14.35 4.61
N LYS A 310 -10.87 -15.25 4.04
CA LYS A 310 -10.92 -16.69 4.37
C LYS A 310 -10.16 -17.06 5.64
N TYR A 311 -9.48 -16.11 6.25
CA TYR A 311 -8.64 -16.34 7.42
C TYR A 311 -9.32 -15.79 8.66
N GLU A 312 -9.37 -16.61 9.69
CA GLU A 312 -9.85 -16.21 11.01
C GLU A 312 -8.79 -15.35 11.71
N TYR A 313 -9.24 -14.30 12.33
CA TYR A 313 -8.43 -13.41 13.16
C TYR A 313 -9.27 -12.93 14.37
N PRO A 314 -8.63 -12.56 15.50
CA PRO A 314 -9.36 -12.14 16.69
C PRO A 314 -10.16 -10.85 16.44
N ASP A 315 -11.41 -10.81 16.93
CA ASP A 315 -12.32 -9.67 16.73
C ASP A 315 -11.82 -8.37 17.35
N TYR A 316 -10.98 -8.45 18.38
CA TYR A 316 -10.44 -7.28 19.08
C TYR A 316 -9.33 -6.54 18.31
N ILE A 317 -8.85 -7.07 17.18
CA ILE A 317 -7.83 -6.41 16.36
C ILE A 317 -8.40 -5.10 15.80
N PRO A 318 -7.79 -3.94 16.10
CA PRO A 318 -8.24 -2.66 15.57
C PRO A 318 -7.98 -2.56 14.07
N ILE A 319 -8.69 -1.62 13.44
CA ILE A 319 -8.36 -1.19 12.07
C ILE A 319 -7.27 -0.14 12.16
N SER A 320 -6.13 -0.41 11.54
CA SER A 320 -5.05 0.55 11.35
C SER A 320 -5.31 1.37 10.09
N LEU A 321 -5.78 2.62 10.28
CA LEU A 321 -6.19 3.51 9.19
C LEU A 321 -5.01 4.34 8.68
N THR A 322 -4.76 4.26 7.37
CA THR A 322 -3.78 5.08 6.65
C THR A 322 -4.40 5.74 5.42
N GLY A 323 -3.61 6.41 4.59
CA GLY A 323 -4.07 7.13 3.41
C GLY A 323 -4.61 8.54 3.69
N GLY A 324 -4.77 9.31 2.62
CA GLY A 324 -5.18 10.73 2.70
C GLY A 324 -6.69 10.96 2.71
N GLY A 325 -7.50 9.95 2.38
CA GLY A 325 -8.93 10.13 2.12
C GLY A 325 -9.76 10.51 3.36
N LEU A 326 -9.43 9.92 4.52
CA LEU A 326 -10.13 10.18 5.78
C LEU A 326 -9.24 10.79 6.86
N ASN A 327 -7.92 10.56 6.86
CA ASN A 327 -7.04 10.99 7.94
C ASN A 327 -6.96 12.51 8.13
N TYR A 328 -7.24 13.30 7.07
CA TYR A 328 -7.29 14.77 7.16
C TYR A 328 -8.66 15.31 7.59
N LEU A 329 -9.68 14.48 7.68
CA LEU A 329 -11.03 14.87 8.06
C LEU A 329 -11.23 14.67 9.58
N LYS A 330 -11.34 15.78 10.30
CA LYS A 330 -11.42 15.76 11.76
C LYS A 330 -12.63 14.98 12.28
N GLY A 331 -12.39 13.93 13.07
CA GLY A 331 -13.42 13.06 13.63
C GLY A 331 -13.90 11.94 12.70
N ALA A 332 -13.36 11.82 11.46
CA ALA A 332 -13.75 10.76 10.53
C ALA A 332 -13.41 9.37 11.05
N LYS A 333 -12.23 9.16 11.64
CA LYS A 333 -11.84 7.86 12.21
C LYS A 333 -12.78 7.40 13.32
N ASP A 334 -13.16 8.32 14.22
CA ASP A 334 -14.04 7.99 15.35
C ASP A 334 -15.46 7.68 14.86
N TYR A 335 -15.91 8.40 13.83
CA TYR A 335 -17.18 8.12 13.17
C TYR A 335 -17.13 6.77 12.44
N LEU A 336 -16.10 6.49 11.67
CA LEU A 336 -15.91 5.19 11.01
C LEU A 336 -15.89 4.04 12.02
N GLY A 337 -15.23 4.21 13.17
CA GLY A 337 -15.21 3.24 14.25
C GLY A 337 -16.61 2.94 14.79
N LYS A 338 -17.45 3.97 14.96
CA LYS A 338 -18.87 3.79 15.35
C LYS A 338 -19.67 3.03 14.30
N VAL A 339 -19.50 3.37 13.02
CA VAL A 339 -20.18 2.72 11.89
C VAL A 339 -19.84 1.23 11.84
N MET A 340 -18.59 0.89 12.06
CA MET A 340 -18.10 -0.48 11.95
C MET A 340 -18.22 -1.29 13.26
N GLY A 341 -18.51 -0.63 14.39
CA GLY A 341 -18.50 -1.28 15.71
C GLY A 341 -17.12 -1.81 16.09
N LYS A 342 -16.02 -1.21 15.56
CA LYS A 342 -14.66 -1.67 15.73
C LYS A 342 -13.72 -0.48 16.00
N ALA A 343 -12.69 -0.68 16.82
CA ALA A 343 -11.69 0.36 17.03
C ALA A 343 -10.96 0.70 15.72
N VAL A 344 -10.81 1.99 15.43
CA VAL A 344 -10.06 2.51 14.29
C VAL A 344 -8.95 3.40 14.83
N GLU A 345 -7.72 3.07 14.51
CA GLU A 345 -6.52 3.78 14.98
C GLU A 345 -5.76 4.35 13.78
N PRO A 346 -5.31 5.61 13.82
CA PRO A 346 -4.46 6.14 12.76
C PRO A 346 -3.08 5.49 12.88
N VAL A 347 -2.49 5.12 11.76
CA VAL A 347 -1.10 4.67 11.75
C VAL A 347 -0.19 5.88 11.78
N ASN A 348 0.70 5.92 12.77
CA ASN A 348 1.69 6.97 12.90
C ASN A 348 2.94 6.59 12.11
N ILE A 349 3.37 7.49 11.22
CA ILE A 349 4.66 7.37 10.55
C ILE A 349 5.73 7.76 11.56
N SER A 350 6.71 6.89 11.79
CA SER A 350 7.75 7.11 12.81
C SER A 350 8.75 8.21 12.45
N ASP A 351 8.72 8.74 11.23
CA ASP A 351 9.61 9.84 10.80
C ASP A 351 8.92 11.19 11.02
N PRO A 352 9.37 12.02 11.98
CA PRO A 352 8.76 13.31 12.27
C PRO A 352 8.89 14.34 11.15
N ASN A 353 9.73 14.12 10.15
CA ASN A 353 9.86 14.99 8.97
C ASN A 353 8.83 14.64 7.88
N ILE A 354 8.14 13.52 8.00
CA ILE A 354 7.24 12.97 6.98
C ILE A 354 5.99 12.40 7.67
N ASP A 355 5.23 13.28 8.31
CA ASP A 355 4.02 12.92 9.08
C ASP A 355 2.73 12.90 8.24
N LYS A 356 2.85 12.87 6.90
CA LYS A 356 1.71 12.92 5.99
C LYS A 356 1.24 11.52 5.62
N PRO A 357 0.05 11.07 6.07
CA PRO A 357 -0.47 9.73 5.81
C PRO A 357 -0.51 9.32 4.33
N HIS A 358 -0.75 10.26 3.41
CA HIS A 358 -0.78 9.99 1.98
C HIS A 358 0.60 9.67 1.36
N LEU A 359 1.70 9.91 2.08
CA LEU A 359 3.05 9.57 1.61
C LEU A 359 3.51 8.18 2.08
N SER A 360 2.76 7.51 2.96
CA SER A 360 3.17 6.22 3.54
C SER A 360 3.42 5.14 2.50
N SER A 361 2.65 5.10 1.41
CA SER A 361 2.85 4.16 0.30
C SER A 361 4.19 4.37 -0.39
N VAL A 362 4.46 5.58 -0.91
CA VAL A 362 5.69 5.87 -1.65
C VAL A 362 6.94 5.76 -0.77
N LEU A 363 6.85 6.10 0.52
CA LEU A 363 7.95 5.94 1.47
C LEU A 363 8.21 4.48 1.81
N GLY A 364 7.16 3.69 1.95
CA GLY A 364 7.25 2.24 2.08
C GLY A 364 7.93 1.60 0.87
N LEU A 365 7.58 2.04 -0.34
CA LEU A 365 8.24 1.61 -1.57
C LEU A 365 9.73 1.98 -1.59
N LEU A 366 10.07 3.20 -1.15
CA LEU A 366 11.48 3.62 -1.06
C LEU A 366 12.27 2.75 -0.09
N ASP A 367 11.74 2.48 1.10
CA ASP A 367 12.37 1.62 2.09
C ASP A 367 12.54 0.19 1.56
N ALA A 368 11.49 -0.39 0.97
CA ALA A 368 11.53 -1.73 0.38
C ALA A 368 12.56 -1.84 -0.76
N ALA A 369 12.62 -0.84 -1.64
CA ALA A 369 13.57 -0.80 -2.75
C ALA A 369 15.03 -0.69 -2.26
N LEU A 370 15.28 0.14 -1.24
CA LEU A 370 16.59 0.26 -0.62
C LEU A 370 17.02 -1.04 0.06
N ARG A 371 16.13 -1.70 0.83
CA ARG A 371 16.41 -3.03 1.43
C ARG A 371 16.73 -4.07 0.37
N GLN A 372 15.99 -4.10 -0.72
CA GLN A 372 16.21 -5.06 -1.81
C GLN A 372 17.59 -4.85 -2.47
N LYS A 373 18.02 -3.62 -2.69
CA LYS A 373 19.34 -3.32 -3.22
C LYS A 373 20.48 -3.78 -2.28
N GLU A 374 20.33 -3.60 -0.98
CA GLU A 374 21.28 -4.06 0.03
C GLU A 374 21.39 -5.59 0.06
N GLN A 375 20.28 -6.30 0.00
CA GLN A 375 20.24 -7.77 -0.04
C GLN A 375 20.94 -8.33 -1.30
N ILE A 376 20.77 -7.68 -2.45
CA ILE A 376 21.49 -8.07 -3.69
C ILE A 376 22.99 -7.93 -3.51
N LYS A 377 23.47 -6.86 -2.89
CA LYS A 377 24.90 -6.61 -2.65
C LYS A 377 25.53 -7.60 -1.65
N SER A 378 24.80 -7.94 -0.59
CA SER A 378 25.28 -8.90 0.42
C SER A 378 25.30 -10.35 -0.05
N GLY A 379 24.83 -10.63 -1.27
CA GLY A 379 24.75 -11.98 -1.83
C GLY A 379 23.61 -12.84 -1.25
N PHE A 380 22.88 -12.34 -0.26
CA PHE A 380 21.75 -13.04 0.37
C PHE A 380 20.54 -13.14 -0.56
N GLY A 381 20.31 -12.11 -1.39
CA GLY A 381 19.15 -12.01 -2.29
C GLY A 381 19.27 -12.79 -3.60
N SER A 382 20.47 -13.33 -3.94
CA SER A 382 20.72 -13.82 -5.31
C SER A 382 19.96 -15.09 -5.68
N ARG A 383 19.51 -15.91 -4.72
CA ARG A 383 18.79 -17.17 -4.97
C ARG A 383 17.26 -16.96 -5.07
N ILE A 384 16.71 -16.13 -4.23
CA ILE A 384 15.26 -15.82 -4.25
C ILE A 384 14.89 -14.99 -5.49
N ILE A 385 15.73 -13.99 -5.83
CA ILE A 385 15.58 -13.16 -7.04
C ILE A 385 15.82 -13.96 -8.32
N LYS A 386 16.70 -14.98 -8.31
CA LYS A 386 16.91 -15.87 -9.47
C LYS A 386 15.71 -16.78 -9.72
N ALA A 387 14.99 -17.21 -8.69
CA ALA A 387 13.76 -17.99 -8.86
C ALA A 387 12.67 -17.14 -9.54
N ILE A 388 12.58 -15.84 -9.22
CA ILE A 388 11.65 -14.90 -9.88
C ILE A 388 12.13 -14.60 -11.32
N LYS A 389 13.45 -14.39 -11.54
CA LYS A 389 13.99 -14.15 -12.89
C LYS A 389 13.92 -15.35 -13.84
N GLY A 390 13.90 -16.58 -13.32
CA GLY A 390 13.67 -17.80 -14.12
C GLY A 390 12.26 -17.93 -14.69
N ILE A 391 11.31 -17.08 -14.24
CA ILE A 391 9.93 -17.02 -14.74
C ILE A 391 9.78 -15.93 -15.84
N PHE A 392 10.78 -15.06 -16.01
CA PHE A 392 10.80 -13.95 -16.98
C PHE A 392 11.79 -14.18 -18.16
N GLY A 393 12.27 -15.40 -18.36
CA GLY A 393 13.09 -15.81 -19.50
C GLY A 393 12.29 -16.52 -20.56
#